data_14afc2ab357632992070ef14480cf5d9
#
_entry.id   14afc2ab357632992070ef14480cf5d9
#
_cell.length_a   1.000
_cell.length_b   1.000
_cell.length_c   1.000
_cell.angle_alpha   90.00
_cell.angle_beta   90.00
_cell.angle_gamma   90.00
#
_symmetry.space_group_name_H-M   'P 1'
#
loop_
_entity.id
_entity.type
_entity.pdbx_description
1 polymer ?
#
loop_
_entity_poly.entity_id
_entity_poly.type
_entity_poly.pdbx_seq_one_letter_code
_entity_poly.pdbx_strand_id
1 'polypeptide(L)'
;MYPSSDLIREARRRAGLSQAELGRRTGRPQSAIARWERGEVEPRFSTLVELIRACGLELTVGLAEYDDSYLPQIDRMLGLTPAERVAHGTRSARVLRDLRSSIEAARSG
;
A
#
# COMPACT_ATOMS: atom_id res chain seq x y z
N MET A 1 -8.40 -2.23 0.40
CA MET A 1 -7.28 -1.77 1.26
C MET A 1 -6.52 -2.99 1.76
N TYR A 2 -5.23 -3.01 1.53
CA TYR A 2 -4.41 -4.13 1.99
C TYR A 2 -3.99 -3.90 3.44
N PRO A 3 -4.13 -4.90 4.33
CA PRO A 3 -3.61 -4.78 5.67
C PRO A 3 -2.08 -4.69 5.65
N SER A 4 -1.52 -4.06 6.69
CA SER A 4 -0.06 -3.89 6.80
C SER A 4 0.69 -5.21 6.77
N SER A 5 0.08 -6.28 7.28
CA SER A 5 0.66 -7.64 7.23
C SER A 5 0.92 -8.09 5.79
N ASP A 6 -0.01 -7.85 4.88
CA ASP A 6 0.14 -8.22 3.48
C ASP A 6 1.18 -7.36 2.78
N LEU A 7 1.25 -6.08 3.11
CA LEU A 7 2.26 -5.18 2.54
C LEU A 7 3.68 -5.60 2.92
N ILE A 8 3.90 -5.95 4.16
CA ILE A 8 5.21 -6.41 4.65
C ILE A 8 5.61 -7.71 3.93
N ARG A 9 4.68 -8.66 3.88
CA ARG A 9 4.93 -9.94 3.23
C ARG A 9 5.23 -9.78 1.75
N GLU A 10 4.45 -8.97 1.06
CA GLU A 10 4.64 -8.71 -0.37
C GLU A 10 5.98 -8.04 -0.65
N ALA A 11 6.31 -7.01 0.12
CA ALA A 11 7.58 -6.30 -0.03
C ALA A 11 8.77 -7.25 0.21
N ARG A 12 8.69 -8.06 1.25
CA ARG A 12 9.72 -9.04 1.59
C ARG A 12 9.92 -10.05 0.45
N ARG A 13 8.83 -10.59 -0.08
CA ARG A 13 8.87 -11.56 -1.17
C ARG A 13 9.46 -10.97 -2.44
N ARG A 14 9.08 -9.75 -2.78
CA ARG A 14 9.64 -9.05 -3.94
C ARG A 14 11.14 -8.82 -3.80
N ALA A 15 11.61 -8.59 -2.59
CA ALA A 15 13.02 -8.42 -2.32
C ALA A 15 13.79 -9.74 -2.23
N GLY A 16 13.09 -10.89 -2.20
CA GLY A 16 13.71 -12.19 -2.05
C GLY A 16 14.30 -12.41 -0.66
N LEU A 17 13.77 -11.74 0.37
CA LEU A 17 14.28 -11.83 1.72
C LEU A 17 13.48 -12.81 2.57
N SER A 18 14.16 -13.51 3.49
CA SER A 18 13.51 -14.24 4.56
C SER A 18 13.09 -13.26 5.66
N GLN A 19 12.20 -13.71 6.55
CA GLN A 19 11.82 -12.92 7.72
C GLN A 19 13.04 -12.59 8.58
N ALA A 20 13.96 -13.53 8.74
CA ALA A 20 15.19 -13.32 9.51
C ALA A 20 16.09 -12.26 8.86
N GLU A 21 16.21 -12.28 7.54
CA GLU A 21 17.01 -11.31 6.81
C GLU A 21 16.42 -9.90 6.91
N LEU A 22 15.10 -9.77 6.76
CA LEU A 22 14.44 -8.50 6.96
C LEU A 22 14.62 -7.98 8.38
N GLY A 23 14.54 -8.87 9.37
CA GLY A 23 14.80 -8.54 10.75
C GLY A 23 16.21 -7.99 10.95
N ARG A 24 17.20 -8.65 10.38
CA ARG A 24 18.59 -8.19 10.47
C ARG A 24 18.80 -6.82 9.84
N ARG A 25 18.19 -6.57 8.67
CA ARG A 25 18.29 -5.28 7.98
C ARG A 25 17.68 -4.12 8.76
N THR A 26 16.69 -4.40 9.57
CA THR A 26 15.96 -3.39 10.34
C THR A 26 16.28 -3.39 11.83
N GLY A 27 17.20 -4.25 12.26
CA GLY A 27 17.56 -4.38 13.67
C GLY A 27 16.45 -4.93 14.54
N ARG A 28 15.60 -5.79 13.98
CA ARG A 28 14.46 -6.38 14.66
C ARG A 28 14.56 -7.90 14.66
N PRO A 29 14.04 -8.57 15.71
CA PRO A 29 14.04 -10.05 15.72
C PRO A 29 13.06 -10.59 14.69
N GLN A 30 13.38 -11.77 14.16
CA GLN A 30 12.50 -12.45 13.21
C GLN A 30 11.09 -12.67 13.78
N SER A 31 10.99 -12.91 15.08
CA SER A 31 9.70 -13.09 15.75
C SER A 31 8.78 -11.87 15.62
N ALA A 32 9.35 -10.67 15.64
CA ALA A 32 8.59 -9.43 15.43
C ALA A 32 8.04 -9.36 14.00
N ILE A 33 8.88 -9.64 13.02
CA ILE A 33 8.46 -9.68 11.61
C ILE A 33 7.34 -10.71 11.43
N ALA A 34 7.49 -11.89 11.99
CA ALA A 34 6.50 -12.96 11.89
C ALA A 34 5.16 -12.55 12.49
N ARG A 35 5.16 -11.88 13.64
CA ARG A 35 3.92 -11.41 14.29
C ARG A 35 3.21 -10.37 13.46
N TRP A 36 3.94 -9.45 12.86
CA TRP A 36 3.36 -8.43 11.97
C TRP A 36 2.78 -9.07 10.70
N GLU A 37 3.47 -10.02 10.11
CA GLU A 37 2.98 -10.73 8.91
C GLU A 37 1.76 -11.61 9.19
N ARG A 38 1.59 -12.11 10.42
CA ARG A 38 0.39 -12.84 10.81
C ARG A 38 -0.78 -11.95 11.20
N GLY A 39 -0.55 -10.64 11.28
CA GLY A 39 -1.58 -9.69 11.68
C GLY A 39 -1.93 -9.71 13.15
N GLU A 40 -1.11 -10.34 13.99
CA GLU A 40 -1.32 -10.39 15.44
C GLU A 40 -1.16 -9.02 16.10
N VAL A 41 -0.22 -8.23 15.57
CA VAL A 41 0.08 -6.88 16.04
C VAL A 41 0.28 -6.01 14.80
N GLU A 42 -0.23 -4.80 14.82
CA GLU A 42 0.04 -3.84 13.74
C GLU A 42 1.29 -3.04 14.06
N PRO A 43 2.21 -2.90 13.08
CA PRO A 43 3.37 -2.04 13.27
C PRO A 43 2.94 -0.57 13.24
N ARG A 44 3.74 0.28 13.88
CA ARG A 44 3.58 1.72 13.71
C ARG A 44 3.83 2.09 12.25
N PHE A 45 3.21 3.18 11.80
CA PHE A 45 3.39 3.65 10.43
C PHE A 45 4.86 3.87 10.08
N SER A 46 5.62 4.49 10.97
CA SER A 46 7.06 4.70 10.77
C SER A 46 7.82 3.38 10.63
N THR A 47 7.45 2.37 11.39
CA THR A 47 8.04 1.03 11.30
C THR A 47 7.69 0.38 9.97
N LEU A 48 6.45 0.50 9.53
CA LEU A 48 6.01 -0.05 8.24
C LEU A 48 6.81 0.57 7.09
N VAL A 49 6.98 1.89 7.10
CA VAL A 49 7.80 2.59 6.09
C VAL A 49 9.23 2.07 6.10
N GLU A 50 9.81 1.90 7.27
CA GLU A 50 11.17 1.40 7.44
C GLU A 50 11.34 -0.02 6.89
N LEU A 51 10.40 -0.90 7.18
CA LEU A 51 10.41 -2.28 6.69
C LEU A 51 10.33 -2.33 5.16
N ILE A 52 9.46 -1.53 4.58
CA ILE A 52 9.27 -1.48 3.13
C ILE A 52 10.50 -0.91 2.44
N ARG A 53 11.12 0.12 3.01
CA ARG A 53 12.37 0.67 2.49
C ARG A 53 13.53 -0.31 2.58
N ALA A 54 13.57 -1.12 3.62
CA ALA A 54 14.58 -2.17 3.77
C ALA A 54 14.46 -3.23 2.67
N CYS A 55 13.28 -3.38 2.08
CA CYS A 55 13.05 -4.26 0.93
C CYS A 55 13.35 -3.59 -0.42
N GLY A 56 13.83 -2.36 -0.42
CA GLY A 56 14.11 -1.61 -1.62
C GLY A 56 12.88 -1.00 -2.29
N LEU A 57 11.78 -0.93 -1.57
CA LEU A 57 10.52 -0.38 -2.06
C LEU A 57 10.16 0.87 -1.28
N GLU A 58 9.24 1.64 -1.82
CA GLU A 58 8.72 2.84 -1.16
C GLU A 58 7.22 2.66 -0.91
N LEU A 59 6.80 2.94 0.32
CA LEU A 59 5.38 2.92 0.65
C LEU A 59 4.75 4.21 0.15
N THR A 60 3.79 4.08 -0.74
CA THR A 60 3.03 5.21 -1.28
C THR A 60 1.71 5.32 -0.53
N VAL A 61 1.44 6.49 0.03
CA VAL A 61 0.21 6.76 0.76
C VAL A 61 -0.43 8.01 0.16
N GLY A 62 -1.71 7.92 -0.11
CA GLY A 62 -2.48 9.04 -0.62
C GLY A 62 -3.74 9.24 0.19
N LEU A 63 -4.36 10.40 0.02
CA LEU A 63 -5.65 10.70 0.61
C LEU A 63 -6.67 10.83 -0.52
N ALA A 64 -7.80 10.17 -0.32
CA ALA A 64 -8.95 10.29 -1.22
C ALA A 64 -10.15 10.70 -0.39
N GLU A 65 -11.15 11.30 -1.03
CA GLU A 65 -12.40 11.59 -0.35
C GLU A 65 -13.04 10.30 0.13
N TYR A 66 -13.44 10.30 1.40
CA TYR A 66 -14.19 9.20 1.94
C TYR A 66 -15.61 9.22 1.39
N ASP A 67 -15.99 8.12 0.76
CA ASP A 67 -17.32 7.94 0.24
C ASP A 67 -17.92 6.71 0.95
N ASP A 68 -18.79 6.97 1.92
CA ASP A 68 -19.47 5.92 2.68
C ASP A 68 -20.47 5.14 1.83
N SER A 69 -20.82 5.65 0.65
CA SER A 69 -21.62 4.92 -0.33
C SER A 69 -20.80 3.85 -1.08
N TYR A 70 -19.53 3.69 -0.73
CA TYR A 70 -18.60 2.78 -1.43
C TYR A 70 -19.06 1.31 -1.38
N LEU A 71 -19.60 0.86 -0.24
CA LEU A 71 -20.09 -0.50 -0.10
C LEU A 71 -21.35 -0.78 -0.96
N PRO A 72 -22.33 0.15 -1.02
CA PRO A 72 -23.41 0.04 -2.00
C PRO A 72 -22.94 0.20 -3.44
N GLN A 73 -21.82 0.84 -3.69
CA GLN A 73 -21.28 1.04 -5.04
C GLN A 73 -20.81 -0.24 -5.70
N ILE A 74 -20.43 -1.27 -4.96
CA ILE A 74 -20.03 -2.55 -5.55
C ILE A 74 -21.20 -3.12 -6.34
N ASP A 75 -22.39 -3.13 -5.76
CA ASP A 75 -23.60 -3.56 -6.47
C ASP A 75 -24.01 -2.59 -7.57
N ARG A 76 -23.82 -1.30 -7.35
CA ARG A 76 -24.08 -0.28 -8.36
C ARG A 76 -23.09 -0.33 -9.52
N MET A 77 -21.83 -0.64 -9.27
CA MET A 77 -20.83 -0.78 -10.32
C MET A 77 -21.17 -1.90 -11.29
N LEU A 78 -21.82 -2.95 -10.83
CA LEU A 78 -22.34 -4.03 -11.69
C LEU A 78 -23.51 -3.58 -12.54
N GLY A 79 -24.23 -2.52 -12.13
CA GLY A 79 -25.34 -1.92 -12.87
C GLY A 79 -24.98 -0.64 -13.62
N LEU A 80 -23.76 -0.11 -13.49
CA LEU A 80 -23.33 1.10 -14.18
C LEU A 80 -23.14 0.84 -15.69
N THR A 81 -23.43 1.85 -16.48
CA THR A 81 -23.12 1.80 -17.91
C THR A 81 -21.58 1.77 -18.09
N PRO A 82 -21.08 1.25 -19.22
CA PRO A 82 -19.65 1.25 -19.48
C PRO A 82 -19.02 2.65 -19.40
N ALA A 83 -19.75 3.68 -19.84
CA ALA A 83 -19.28 5.06 -19.78
C ALA A 83 -19.14 5.55 -18.33
N GLU A 84 -20.08 5.19 -17.46
CA GLU A 84 -20.04 5.54 -16.05
C GLU A 84 -18.89 4.83 -15.33
N ARG A 85 -18.62 3.57 -15.67
CA ARG A 85 -17.46 2.83 -15.12
C ARG A 85 -16.15 3.46 -15.53
N VAL A 86 -16.02 3.89 -16.77
CA VAL A 86 -14.84 4.56 -17.27
C VAL A 86 -14.64 5.90 -16.56
N ALA A 87 -15.72 6.67 -16.36
CA ALA A 87 -15.65 7.94 -15.64
C ALA A 87 -15.13 7.76 -14.21
N HIS A 88 -15.61 6.75 -13.48
CA HIS A 88 -15.13 6.45 -12.14
C HIS A 88 -13.67 5.99 -12.14
N GLY A 89 -13.29 5.11 -13.05
CA GLY A 89 -11.93 4.64 -13.21
C GLY A 89 -10.96 5.77 -13.57
N THR A 90 -11.37 6.68 -14.45
CA THR A 90 -10.58 7.83 -14.87
C THR A 90 -10.32 8.78 -13.69
N ARG A 91 -11.31 8.98 -12.83
CA ARG A 91 -11.17 9.84 -11.66
C ARG A 91 -10.09 9.30 -10.70
N SER A 92 -10.13 8.02 -10.40
CA SER A 92 -9.13 7.37 -9.56
C SER A 92 -7.74 7.39 -10.20
N ALA A 93 -7.65 7.12 -11.49
CA ALA A 93 -6.41 7.13 -12.23
C ALA A 93 -5.78 8.54 -12.29
N ARG A 94 -6.62 9.58 -12.36
CA ARG A 94 -6.14 10.97 -12.37
C ARG A 94 -5.49 11.34 -11.04
N VAL A 95 -6.10 10.98 -9.92
CA VAL A 95 -5.53 11.24 -8.58
C VAL A 95 -4.19 10.54 -8.43
N LEU A 96 -4.08 9.27 -8.84
CA LEU A 96 -2.83 8.53 -8.80
C LEU A 96 -1.76 9.14 -9.70
N ARG A 97 -2.13 9.64 -10.88
CA ARG A 97 -1.21 10.33 -11.79
C ARG A 97 -0.69 11.64 -11.19
N ASP A 98 -1.58 12.42 -10.59
CA ASP A 98 -1.22 13.70 -9.98
C ASP A 98 -0.25 13.49 -8.82
N LEU A 99 -0.49 12.48 -7.98
CA LEU A 99 0.43 12.10 -6.92
C LEU A 99 1.79 11.67 -7.47
N ARG A 100 1.79 10.84 -8.51
CA ARG A 100 3.01 10.38 -9.17
C ARG A 100 3.80 11.55 -9.74
N SER A 101 3.12 12.46 -10.45
CA SER A 101 3.73 13.67 -11.01
C SER A 101 4.34 14.56 -9.94
N SER A 102 3.65 14.71 -8.81
CA SER A 102 4.15 15.50 -7.68
C SER A 102 5.41 14.87 -7.07
N ILE A 103 5.44 13.55 -6.95
CA ILE A 103 6.60 12.82 -6.43
C ILE A 103 7.78 12.94 -7.41
N GLU A 104 7.54 12.77 -8.69
CA GLU A 104 8.56 12.88 -9.72
C GLU A 104 9.12 14.32 -9.80
N ALA A 105 8.26 15.32 -9.71
CA ALA A 105 8.68 16.72 -9.67
C ALA A 105 9.55 17.02 -8.45
N ALA A 106 9.21 16.47 -7.29
CA ALA A 106 10.00 16.61 -6.07
C ALA A 106 11.35 15.91 -6.17
N ARG A 107 11.45 14.82 -6.90
CA ARG A 107 12.70 14.09 -7.15
C ARG A 107 13.59 14.76 -8.19
N SER A 108 12.99 15.44 -9.15
CA SER A 108 13.72 16.11 -10.24
C SER A 108 14.22 17.49 -9.85
N GLY A 109 13.70 18.02 -8.80
CA GLY A 109 14.11 19.32 -8.25
C GLY A 109 15.20 19.18 -7.26
#